data_0cc062cdfce38d90abc38f302a006817
#
_entry.id   0cc062cdfce38d90abc38f302a006817
#
_cell.length_a   1.000
_cell.length_b   1.000
_cell.length_c   1.000
_cell.angle_alpha   90.00
_cell.angle_beta   90.00
_cell.angle_gamma   90.00
#
_symmetry.space_group_name_H-M   'P 1'
#
loop_
_entity.id
_entity.type
_entity.pdbx_description
1 polymer ?
#
loop_
_entity_poly.entity_id
_entity_poly.type
_entity_poly.pdbx_seq_one_letter_code
_entity_poly.pdbx_strand_id
1 'polypeptide(L)'
;MKTTIKSTILAILSLVFIVCLVSCNTAEKTGVWENATYLNDAEFGNGAKTVVVEVKAEEETVTFTIKTDKDTVGAALIEHGLIEGEEGQYGLYVKVVNGIRADYDLDKRYWAFYVDGEYAMKGIELTEIDEGAKYRLEYAKE
;
A
#
# COMPACT_ATOMS: atom_id res chain seq x y z
N MET A 1 28.92 -12.08 51.99
CA MET A 1 29.37 -11.09 50.99
C MET A 1 29.60 -11.63 49.57
N LYS A 2 29.94 -12.91 49.43
CA LYS A 2 30.19 -13.53 48.08
C LYS A 2 28.91 -13.92 47.32
N THR A 3 27.73 -14.02 47.97
CA THR A 3 26.45 -14.41 47.35
C THR A 3 25.70 -13.25 46.73
N THR A 4 25.88 -12.04 47.21
CA THR A 4 25.18 -10.83 46.72
C THR A 4 25.75 -10.33 45.38
N ILE A 5 27.04 -10.51 45.15
CA ILE A 5 27.73 -10.06 43.92
C ILE A 5 27.34 -10.95 42.73
N LYS A 6 27.15 -12.28 42.94
CA LYS A 6 26.69 -13.19 41.88
C LYS A 6 25.24 -12.92 41.42
N SER A 7 24.37 -12.52 42.37
CA SER A 7 22.99 -12.20 42.07
C SER A 7 22.82 -10.90 41.29
N THR A 8 23.64 -9.88 41.60
CA THR A 8 23.64 -8.61 40.90
C THR A 8 24.19 -8.71 39.48
N ILE A 9 25.23 -9.53 39.25
CA ILE A 9 25.81 -9.76 37.92
C ILE A 9 24.79 -10.53 37.04
N LEU A 10 24.05 -11.49 37.60
CA LEU A 10 23.02 -12.24 36.87
C LEU A 10 21.83 -11.35 36.49
N ALA A 11 21.44 -10.41 37.34
CA ALA A 11 20.38 -9.45 37.07
C ALA A 11 20.75 -8.43 35.99
N ILE A 12 22.01 -7.99 35.95
CA ILE A 12 22.51 -7.06 34.94
C ILE A 12 22.63 -7.77 33.57
N LEU A 13 23.05 -9.05 33.56
CA LEU A 13 23.13 -9.84 32.33
C LEU A 13 21.75 -10.14 31.72
N SER A 14 20.71 -10.31 32.58
CA SER A 14 19.33 -10.47 32.13
C SER A 14 18.72 -9.19 31.55
N LEU A 15 19.13 -8.02 32.04
CA LEU A 15 18.62 -6.73 31.56
C LEU A 15 19.22 -6.33 30.21
N VAL A 16 20.44 -6.74 29.91
CA VAL A 16 21.12 -6.45 28.62
C VAL A 16 20.53 -7.28 27.47
N PHE A 17 19.92 -8.44 27.75
CA PHE A 17 19.35 -9.32 26.71
C PHE A 17 17.96 -8.89 26.19
N ILE A 18 17.27 -7.97 26.88
CA ILE A 18 15.91 -7.52 26.51
C ILE A 18 15.93 -6.33 25.52
N VAL A 19 17.08 -5.67 25.35
CA VAL A 19 17.20 -4.46 24.51
C VAL A 19 17.42 -4.77 23.01
N CYS A 20 17.65 -6.01 22.59
CA CYS A 20 18.01 -6.36 21.21
C CYS A 20 16.87 -6.86 20.32
N LEU A 21 15.59 -6.68 20.69
CA LEU A 21 14.46 -7.13 19.88
C LEU A 21 13.55 -5.99 19.38
N VAL A 22 14.04 -4.76 19.32
CA VAL A 22 13.42 -3.77 18.45
C VAL A 22 14.11 -3.90 17.09
N SER A 23 13.78 -4.96 16.35
CA SER A 23 13.95 -4.98 14.92
C SER A 23 12.97 -3.95 14.35
N CYS A 24 13.44 -2.72 14.18
CA CYS A 24 12.81 -1.80 13.26
C CYS A 24 12.90 -2.44 11.88
N ASN A 25 11.84 -3.11 11.45
CA ASN A 25 11.60 -3.45 10.06
C ASN A 25 11.37 -2.14 9.32
N THR A 26 12.41 -1.37 9.08
CA THR A 26 12.40 -0.31 8.09
C THR A 26 12.34 -1.02 6.74
N ALA A 27 11.16 -1.02 6.11
CA ALA A 27 11.02 -1.43 4.74
C ALA A 27 11.99 -0.59 3.90
N GLU A 28 12.94 -1.26 3.26
CA GLU A 28 13.93 -0.56 2.42
C GLU A 28 13.27 -0.23 1.07
N LYS A 29 13.49 1.00 0.61
CA LYS A 29 13.06 1.44 -0.72
C LYS A 29 14.02 0.86 -1.76
N THR A 30 13.57 -0.13 -2.52
CA THR A 30 14.34 -0.74 -3.60
C THR A 30 13.50 -0.88 -4.86
N GLY A 31 14.16 -0.88 -6.04
CA GLY A 31 13.48 -1.07 -7.31
C GLY A 31 12.40 -0.02 -7.58
N VAL A 32 11.24 -0.45 -8.05
CA VAL A 32 10.10 0.47 -8.34
C VAL A 32 9.56 1.15 -7.09
N TRP A 33 9.79 0.57 -5.90
CA TRP A 33 9.35 1.10 -4.62
C TRP A 33 10.19 2.30 -4.12
N GLU A 34 11.30 2.64 -4.76
CA GLU A 34 12.09 3.83 -4.43
C GLU A 34 11.25 5.11 -4.49
N ASN A 35 10.27 5.15 -5.39
CA ASN A 35 9.38 6.29 -5.59
C ASN A 35 8.06 6.16 -4.80
N ALA A 36 7.84 5.06 -4.10
CA ALA A 36 6.61 4.85 -3.34
C ALA A 36 6.44 5.89 -2.23
N THR A 37 5.21 6.40 -2.10
CA THR A 37 4.84 7.30 -1.01
C THR A 37 4.74 6.55 0.31
N TYR A 38 4.13 5.37 0.27
CA TYR A 38 3.93 4.50 1.44
C TYR A 38 4.55 3.14 1.20
N LEU A 39 5.32 2.64 2.17
CA LEU A 39 5.98 1.32 2.15
C LEU A 39 5.28 0.28 3.02
N ASN A 40 4.28 0.69 3.77
CA ASN A 40 3.51 -0.16 4.68
C ASN A 40 2.03 0.10 4.48
N ASP A 41 1.21 -0.81 4.98
CA ASP A 41 -0.23 -0.64 5.03
C ASP A 41 -0.61 0.66 5.75
N ALA A 42 -1.64 1.34 5.24
CA ALA A 42 -2.06 2.62 5.78
C ALA A 42 -3.59 2.78 5.74
N GLU A 43 -4.09 3.61 6.66
CA GLU A 43 -5.51 3.95 6.75
C GLU A 43 -5.72 5.43 6.49
N PHE A 44 -6.79 5.78 5.78
CA PHE A 44 -7.12 7.15 5.36
C PHE A 44 -8.59 7.46 5.59
N GLY A 45 -8.85 8.75 5.86
CA GLY A 45 -10.20 9.29 5.90
C GLY A 45 -11.02 8.86 7.11
N ASN A 46 -12.27 9.30 7.13
CA ASN A 46 -13.24 9.04 8.21
C ASN A 46 -14.69 8.97 7.71
N GLY A 47 -14.90 8.74 6.40
CA GLY A 47 -16.21 8.61 5.80
C GLY A 47 -16.97 7.34 6.22
N ALA A 48 -18.20 7.23 5.75
CA ALA A 48 -19.11 6.15 6.12
C ALA A 48 -18.83 4.82 5.41
N LYS A 49 -18.30 4.89 4.18
CA LYS A 49 -17.95 3.70 3.38
C LYS A 49 -16.51 3.29 3.61
N THR A 50 -16.23 1.99 3.53
CA THR A 50 -14.87 1.45 3.63
C THR A 50 -14.45 0.79 2.32
N VAL A 51 -13.30 1.20 1.79
CA VAL A 51 -12.67 0.64 0.59
C VAL A 51 -11.33 0.05 0.98
N VAL A 52 -11.08 -1.20 0.60
CA VAL A 52 -9.79 -1.86 0.80
C VAL A 52 -9.15 -2.09 -0.55
N VAL A 53 -7.96 -1.51 -0.76
CA VAL A 53 -7.23 -1.59 -2.03
C VAL A 53 -5.82 -2.12 -1.79
N GLU A 54 -5.48 -3.20 -2.47
CA GLU A 54 -4.11 -3.70 -2.56
C GLU A 54 -3.37 -3.00 -3.70
N VAL A 55 -2.18 -2.52 -3.44
CA VAL A 55 -1.23 -2.01 -4.44
C VAL A 55 -0.07 -2.97 -4.52
N LYS A 56 0.01 -3.70 -5.62
CA LYS A 56 1.05 -4.69 -5.86
C LYS A 56 1.99 -4.22 -6.97
N ALA A 57 3.28 -4.19 -6.68
CA ALA A 57 4.32 -3.94 -7.66
C ALA A 57 5.48 -4.92 -7.43
N GLU A 58 5.83 -5.67 -8.47
CA GLU A 58 6.80 -6.77 -8.39
C GLU A 58 6.39 -7.78 -7.29
N GLU A 59 7.25 -8.07 -6.33
CA GLU A 59 6.99 -9.04 -5.26
C GLU A 59 6.36 -8.40 -3.99
N GLU A 60 6.26 -7.07 -3.95
CA GLU A 60 5.78 -6.34 -2.78
C GLU A 60 4.32 -5.91 -2.95
N THR A 61 3.60 -5.88 -1.84
CA THR A 61 2.20 -5.43 -1.77
C THR A 61 2.00 -4.58 -0.53
N VAL A 62 1.29 -3.46 -0.68
CA VAL A 62 0.77 -2.67 0.43
C VAL A 62 -0.75 -2.59 0.33
N THR A 63 -1.42 -2.51 1.46
CA THR A 63 -2.88 -2.44 1.55
C THR A 63 -3.31 -1.10 2.12
N PHE A 64 -4.19 -0.42 1.43
CA PHE A 64 -4.79 0.82 1.90
C PHE A 64 -6.25 0.58 2.29
N THR A 65 -6.59 0.99 3.52
CA THR A 65 -7.98 1.01 3.99
C THR A 65 -8.46 2.45 4.02
N ILE A 66 -9.47 2.77 3.21
CA ILE A 66 -9.93 4.13 3.01
C ILE A 66 -11.37 4.24 3.51
N LYS A 67 -11.62 5.15 4.44
CA LYS A 67 -12.96 5.54 4.87
C LYS A 67 -13.36 6.81 4.15
N THR A 68 -14.40 6.72 3.33
CA THR A 68 -14.78 7.80 2.40
C THR A 68 -16.30 7.96 2.28
N ASP A 69 -16.72 9.14 1.87
CA ASP A 69 -18.11 9.41 1.46
C ASP A 69 -18.25 9.48 -0.07
N LYS A 70 -17.18 9.19 -0.81
CA LYS A 70 -17.20 9.11 -2.28
C LYS A 70 -18.03 7.91 -2.76
N ASP A 71 -18.48 7.97 -4.00
CA ASP A 71 -19.31 6.90 -4.58
C ASP A 71 -18.48 5.87 -5.36
N THR A 72 -17.31 6.26 -5.86
CA THR A 72 -16.46 5.38 -6.69
C THR A 72 -15.10 5.14 -6.07
N VAL A 73 -14.51 4.00 -6.41
CA VAL A 73 -13.16 3.60 -5.95
C VAL A 73 -12.13 4.62 -6.40
N GLY A 74 -12.18 5.07 -7.66
CA GLY A 74 -11.25 6.08 -8.17
C GLY A 74 -11.34 7.39 -7.41
N ALA A 75 -12.55 7.89 -7.13
CA ALA A 75 -12.73 9.12 -6.36
C ALA A 75 -12.17 9.02 -4.94
N ALA A 76 -12.35 7.87 -4.29
CA ALA A 76 -11.78 7.62 -2.97
C ALA A 76 -10.24 7.64 -2.97
N LEU A 77 -9.61 7.03 -3.98
CA LEU A 77 -8.14 7.02 -4.10
C LEU A 77 -7.57 8.38 -4.48
N ILE A 78 -8.23 9.12 -5.36
CA ILE A 78 -7.82 10.48 -5.77
C ILE A 78 -7.90 11.45 -4.57
N GLU A 79 -8.92 11.34 -3.74
CA GLU A 79 -9.10 12.19 -2.55
C GLU A 79 -7.87 12.18 -1.63
N HIS A 80 -7.17 11.05 -1.56
CA HIS A 80 -5.97 10.88 -0.72
C HIS A 80 -4.66 10.90 -1.51
N GLY A 81 -4.70 11.26 -2.80
CA GLY A 81 -3.50 11.33 -3.64
C GLY A 81 -2.82 9.98 -3.87
N LEU A 82 -3.59 8.89 -3.80
CA LEU A 82 -3.07 7.53 -3.96
C LEU A 82 -2.95 7.12 -5.42
N ILE A 83 -3.70 7.76 -6.33
CA ILE A 83 -3.60 7.57 -7.77
C ILE A 83 -3.58 8.91 -8.51
N GLU A 84 -2.86 8.91 -9.64
CA GLU A 84 -2.87 10.00 -10.61
C GLU A 84 -2.93 9.42 -12.02
N GLY A 85 -3.48 10.17 -12.96
CA GLY A 85 -3.60 9.73 -14.34
C GLY A 85 -4.02 10.85 -15.28
N GLU A 86 -4.34 10.46 -16.49
CA GLU A 86 -4.78 11.36 -17.54
C GLU A 86 -6.17 10.98 -18.03
N GLU A 87 -7.01 11.97 -18.30
CA GLU A 87 -8.32 11.75 -18.88
C GLU A 87 -8.16 11.16 -20.30
N GLY A 88 -8.80 10.02 -20.52
CA GLY A 88 -8.84 9.33 -21.80
C GLY A 88 -10.27 9.17 -22.31
N GLN A 89 -10.43 8.62 -23.50
CA GLN A 89 -11.76 8.40 -24.11
C GLN A 89 -12.61 7.37 -23.34
N TYR A 90 -11.99 6.55 -22.48
CA TYR A 90 -12.64 5.52 -21.66
C TYR A 90 -12.59 5.84 -20.16
N GLY A 91 -12.35 7.12 -19.82
CA GLY A 91 -12.16 7.57 -18.45
C GLY A 91 -10.69 7.73 -18.05
N LEU A 92 -10.43 7.80 -16.75
CA LEU A 92 -9.10 8.01 -16.20
C LEU A 92 -8.15 6.86 -16.55
N TYR A 93 -7.09 7.18 -17.28
CA TYR A 93 -5.95 6.29 -17.48
C TYR A 93 -4.96 6.48 -16.34
N VAL A 94 -4.93 5.53 -15.42
CA VAL A 94 -4.06 5.59 -14.22
C VAL A 94 -2.60 5.41 -14.63
N LYS A 95 -1.76 6.38 -14.30
CA LYS A 95 -0.31 6.37 -14.56
C LYS A 95 0.53 6.27 -13.30
N VAL A 96 0.05 6.77 -12.18
CA VAL A 96 0.77 6.74 -10.91
C VAL A 96 -0.12 6.12 -9.85
N VAL A 97 0.41 5.18 -9.09
CA VAL A 97 -0.23 4.59 -7.91
C VAL A 97 0.78 4.58 -6.78
N ASN A 98 0.40 5.12 -5.62
CA ASN A 98 1.30 5.20 -4.46
C ASN A 98 2.67 5.82 -4.79
N GLY A 99 2.70 6.81 -5.68
CA GLY A 99 3.94 7.45 -6.15
C GLY A 99 4.71 6.66 -7.21
N ILE A 100 4.36 5.40 -7.47
CA ILE A 100 5.01 4.55 -8.48
C ILE A 100 4.40 4.82 -9.86
N ARG A 101 5.23 5.25 -10.80
CA ARG A 101 4.82 5.56 -12.18
C ARG A 101 4.93 4.34 -13.08
N ALA A 102 3.91 4.10 -13.89
CA ALA A 102 3.91 3.20 -15.03
C ALA A 102 3.83 4.01 -16.34
N ASP A 103 4.64 3.67 -17.32
CA ASP A 103 4.65 4.35 -18.62
C ASP A 103 4.70 3.33 -19.75
N TYR A 104 3.54 3.13 -20.38
CA TYR A 104 3.39 2.13 -21.43
C TYR A 104 4.23 2.44 -22.68
N ASP A 105 4.43 3.73 -22.99
CA ASP A 105 5.19 4.13 -24.16
C ASP A 105 6.69 3.89 -23.99
N LEU A 106 7.19 4.01 -22.75
CA LEU A 106 8.61 3.84 -22.45
C LEU A 106 9.00 2.37 -22.24
N ASP A 107 8.24 1.61 -21.43
CA ASP A 107 8.66 0.29 -20.95
C ASP A 107 7.56 -0.77 -20.97
N LYS A 108 6.42 -0.49 -21.61
CA LYS A 108 5.26 -1.39 -21.67
C LYS A 108 4.66 -1.71 -20.30
N ARG A 109 4.82 -0.81 -19.35
CA ARG A 109 4.25 -0.92 -18.00
C ARG A 109 2.94 -0.15 -17.89
N TYR A 110 1.99 -0.71 -17.14
CA TYR A 110 0.71 -0.10 -16.85
C TYR A 110 0.17 -0.57 -15.50
N TRP A 111 -0.80 0.16 -14.96
CA TRP A 111 -1.52 -0.24 -13.76
C TRP A 111 -2.78 -1.00 -14.14
N ALA A 112 -2.78 -2.31 -13.90
CA ALA A 112 -3.92 -3.18 -14.10
C ALA A 112 -4.85 -3.11 -12.89
N PHE A 113 -6.15 -2.93 -13.12
CA PHE A 113 -7.15 -2.86 -12.06
C PHE A 113 -7.97 -4.14 -12.00
N TYR A 114 -8.14 -4.67 -10.78
CA TYR A 114 -8.86 -5.89 -10.50
C TYR A 114 -9.92 -5.66 -9.43
N VAL A 115 -11.05 -6.35 -9.58
CA VAL A 115 -12.15 -6.43 -8.59
C VAL A 115 -12.38 -7.91 -8.29
N ASP A 116 -12.28 -8.30 -7.02
CA ASP A 116 -12.43 -9.70 -6.56
C ASP A 116 -11.55 -10.71 -7.32
N GLY A 117 -10.36 -10.27 -7.72
CA GLY A 117 -9.38 -11.09 -8.42
C GLY A 117 -9.56 -11.17 -9.93
N GLU A 118 -10.60 -10.57 -10.49
CA GLU A 118 -10.85 -10.51 -11.93
C GLU A 118 -10.45 -9.15 -12.50
N TYR A 119 -9.91 -9.14 -13.71
CA TYR A 119 -9.60 -7.89 -14.42
C TYR A 119 -10.87 -7.07 -14.61
N ALA A 120 -10.85 -5.81 -14.16
CA ALA A 120 -12.03 -4.97 -14.16
C ALA A 120 -12.48 -4.59 -15.58
N MET A 121 -13.78 -4.73 -15.82
CA MET A 121 -14.42 -4.36 -17.10
C MET A 121 -14.70 -2.86 -17.23
N LYS A 122 -14.61 -2.13 -16.10
CA LYS A 122 -14.79 -0.68 -16.03
C LYS A 122 -13.54 -0.03 -15.47
N GLY A 123 -13.26 1.20 -15.87
CA GLY A 123 -12.24 2.03 -15.26
C GLY A 123 -12.50 2.26 -13.76
N ILE A 124 -11.45 2.49 -13.01
CA ILE A 124 -11.50 2.65 -11.56
C ILE A 124 -12.39 3.82 -11.12
N GLU A 125 -12.45 4.89 -11.90
CA GLU A 125 -13.29 6.05 -11.63
C GLU A 125 -14.80 5.79 -11.85
N LEU A 126 -15.14 4.78 -12.67
CA LEU A 126 -16.50 4.35 -12.96
C LEU A 126 -16.95 3.16 -12.11
N THR A 127 -16.07 2.63 -11.28
CA THR A 127 -16.34 1.50 -10.40
C THR A 127 -16.93 2.01 -9.09
N GLU A 128 -18.22 1.75 -8.87
CA GLU A 128 -18.90 2.06 -7.62
C GLU A 128 -18.29 1.25 -6.46
N ILE A 129 -18.27 1.86 -5.27
CA ILE A 129 -17.76 1.19 -4.07
C ILE A 129 -18.73 0.10 -3.64
N ASP A 130 -18.23 -1.13 -3.58
CA ASP A 130 -18.83 -2.25 -2.87
C ASP A 130 -17.93 -2.56 -1.67
N GLU A 131 -18.44 -2.38 -0.44
CA GLU A 131 -17.67 -2.54 0.79
C GLU A 131 -17.23 -4.00 1.05
N GLY A 132 -17.84 -4.96 0.37
CA GLY A 132 -17.43 -6.37 0.44
C GLY A 132 -16.37 -6.76 -0.59
N ALA A 133 -16.15 -5.94 -1.60
CA ALA A 133 -15.23 -6.25 -2.69
C ALA A 133 -13.77 -6.00 -2.33
N LYS A 134 -12.89 -6.78 -2.96
CA LYS A 134 -11.44 -6.61 -2.89
C LYS A 134 -10.94 -5.94 -4.17
N TYR A 135 -10.37 -4.78 -4.02
CA TYR A 135 -9.78 -4.04 -5.13
C TYR A 135 -8.27 -4.21 -5.14
N ARG A 136 -7.68 -4.30 -6.34
CA ARG A 136 -6.23 -4.35 -6.49
C ARG A 136 -5.78 -3.57 -7.71
N LEU A 137 -4.73 -2.78 -7.52
CA LEU A 137 -3.94 -2.18 -8.59
C LEU A 137 -2.61 -2.92 -8.67
N GLU A 138 -2.29 -3.47 -9.83
CA GLU A 138 -1.09 -4.26 -10.06
C GLU A 138 -0.22 -3.62 -11.15
N TYR A 139 1.07 -3.43 -10.83
CA TYR A 139 2.08 -2.93 -11.76
C TYR A 139 2.44 -4.02 -12.76
N ALA A 140 1.77 -3.99 -13.90
CA ALA A 140 1.84 -5.01 -14.94
C ALA A 140 2.77 -4.61 -16.08
N LYS A 141 3.23 -5.60 -16.83
CA LYS A 141 3.97 -5.44 -18.08
C LYS A 141 3.32 -6.29 -19.16
N GLU A 142 3.19 -5.73 -20.36
CA GLU A 142 2.80 -6.47 -21.56
C GLU A 142 3.95 -7.34 -22.11
#